data_487e104a0fbcb16f83a4524f973fc8cc
#
_entry.id   487e104a0fbcb16f83a4524f973fc8cc
#
_cell.length_a   1.000
_cell.length_b   1.000
_cell.length_c   1.000
_cell.angle_alpha   90.00
_cell.angle_beta   90.00
_cell.angle_gamma   90.00
#
_symmetry.space_group_name_H-M   'P 1'
#
loop_
_entity.id
_entity.type
_entity.pdbx_description
1 polymer ?
#
loop_
_entity_poly.entity_id
_entity_poly.type
_entity_poly.pdbx_seq_one_letter_code
_entity_poly.pdbx_strand_id
1 'polypeptide(L)'
;MGYLKKRIKRKNRGFTLIEVILVVAIITIISAIAIPQVGKYLNKANRSKVVGAIADLNNSSTSWSVDNGGDSPKNLQDVLKEYDNLNRLGIGLQNNGNFKIGNIEGVVIYDKGEVYAKINSSSKAFPGEEIRK
;
A
#
# COMPACT_ATOMS: atom_id res chain seq x y z
N MET A 1 14.69 33.71 -64.46
CA MET A 1 13.94 34.34 -63.38
C MET A 1 14.14 33.54 -62.10
N GLY A 2 14.97 34.00 -61.20
CA GLY A 2 15.21 33.35 -59.91
C GLY A 2 14.11 33.67 -58.91
N TYR A 3 13.31 32.68 -58.59
CA TYR A 3 12.40 32.84 -57.46
C TYR A 3 13.22 32.77 -56.17
N LEU A 4 13.38 33.93 -55.52
CA LEU A 4 13.95 34.00 -54.18
C LEU A 4 13.02 33.28 -53.19
N LYS A 5 13.33 32.04 -52.83
CA LYS A 5 12.71 31.34 -51.74
C LYS A 5 13.07 32.07 -50.43
N LYS A 6 12.15 32.92 -49.98
CA LYS A 6 12.24 33.59 -48.69
C LYS A 6 12.27 32.49 -47.61
N ARG A 7 13.45 32.14 -47.13
CA ARG A 7 13.59 31.27 -45.95
C ARG A 7 12.95 32.00 -44.77
N ILE A 8 11.77 31.55 -44.39
CA ILE A 8 11.16 31.96 -43.13
C ILE A 8 12.05 31.37 -42.03
N LYS A 9 12.90 32.22 -41.45
CA LYS A 9 13.62 31.86 -40.26
C LYS A 9 12.56 31.60 -39.17
N ARG A 10 12.29 30.31 -38.88
CA ARG A 10 11.55 29.94 -37.68
C ARG A 10 12.37 30.45 -36.50
N LYS A 11 11.85 31.44 -35.81
CA LYS A 11 12.41 31.96 -34.59
C LYS A 11 12.17 30.90 -33.53
N ASN A 12 13.15 30.03 -33.26
CA ASN A 12 13.10 29.13 -32.17
C ASN A 12 13.14 29.95 -30.87
N ARG A 13 11.98 30.09 -30.22
CA ARG A 13 11.91 30.70 -28.91
C ARG A 13 12.27 29.62 -27.88
N GLY A 14 13.43 29.78 -27.24
CA GLY A 14 13.77 28.98 -26.04
C GLY A 14 13.10 29.57 -24.81
N PHE A 15 13.06 28.78 -23.74
CA PHE A 15 12.62 29.25 -22.43
C PHE A 15 13.58 30.29 -21.86
N THR A 16 13.03 31.31 -21.21
CA THR A 16 13.85 32.29 -20.47
C THR A 16 14.21 31.71 -19.09
N LEU A 17 15.32 32.17 -18.51
CA LEU A 17 15.75 31.77 -17.18
C LEU A 17 14.69 32.10 -16.12
N ILE A 18 14.03 33.26 -16.24
CA ILE A 18 12.98 33.69 -15.31
C ILE A 18 11.75 32.77 -15.37
N GLU A 19 11.36 32.27 -16.55
CA GLU A 19 10.25 31.32 -16.70
C GLU A 19 10.52 30.02 -15.95
N VAL A 20 11.75 29.49 -16.04
CA VAL A 20 12.15 28.25 -15.31
C VAL A 20 12.14 28.49 -13.80
N ILE A 21 12.66 29.63 -13.34
CA ILE A 21 12.69 30.00 -11.91
C ILE A 21 11.26 30.10 -11.36
N LEU A 22 10.34 30.73 -12.10
CA LEU A 22 8.95 30.85 -11.68
C LEU A 22 8.26 29.49 -11.57
N VAL A 23 8.48 28.59 -12.53
CA VAL A 23 7.92 27.24 -12.50
C VAL A 23 8.44 26.46 -11.29
N VAL A 24 9.74 26.51 -11.04
CA VAL A 24 10.35 25.83 -9.87
C VAL A 24 9.81 26.40 -8.56
N ALA A 25 9.64 27.72 -8.47
CA ALA A 25 9.06 28.37 -7.29
C ALA A 25 7.63 27.89 -7.01
N ILE A 26 6.79 27.80 -8.04
CA ILE A 26 5.41 27.32 -7.91
C ILE A 26 5.38 25.85 -7.49
N ILE A 27 6.19 24.99 -8.11
CA ILE A 27 6.29 23.57 -7.76
C ILE A 27 6.72 23.41 -6.30
N THR A 28 7.66 24.21 -5.83
CA THR A 28 8.14 24.19 -4.45
C THR A 28 7.02 24.50 -3.46
N ILE A 29 6.21 25.51 -3.74
CA ILE A 29 5.09 25.90 -2.87
C ILE A 29 4.04 24.80 -2.82
N ILE A 30 3.66 24.24 -3.97
CA ILE A 30 2.68 23.15 -4.05
C ILE A 30 3.20 21.91 -3.33
N SER A 31 4.47 21.57 -3.50
CA SER A 31 5.09 20.40 -2.87
C SER A 31 5.09 20.49 -1.36
N ALA A 32 5.32 21.66 -0.79
CA ALA A 32 5.30 21.86 0.66
C ALA A 32 3.95 21.51 1.30
N ILE A 33 2.85 21.70 0.56
CA ILE A 33 1.49 21.36 1.01
C ILE A 33 1.16 19.89 0.72
N ALA A 34 1.58 19.40 -0.45
CA ALA A 34 1.19 18.08 -0.95
C ALA A 34 1.90 16.92 -0.24
N ILE A 35 3.17 17.07 0.12
CA ILE A 35 3.98 15.98 0.69
C ILE A 35 3.38 15.40 1.98
N PRO A 36 2.98 16.18 3.00
CA PRO A 36 2.39 15.61 4.21
C PRO A 36 1.03 14.92 3.96
N GLN A 37 0.27 15.39 2.97
CA GLN A 37 -1.01 14.76 2.59
C GLN A 37 -0.79 13.39 1.93
N VAL A 38 0.22 13.27 1.07
CA VAL A 38 0.57 11.99 0.44
C VAL A 38 0.91 10.95 1.48
N GLY A 39 1.65 11.30 2.53
CA GLY A 39 1.96 10.38 3.63
C GLY A 39 0.71 9.81 4.32
N LYS A 40 -0.29 10.64 4.57
CA LYS A 40 -1.57 10.20 5.14
C LYS A 40 -2.33 9.25 4.20
N TYR A 41 -2.36 9.53 2.91
CA TYR A 41 -2.99 8.67 1.91
C TYR A 41 -2.29 7.32 1.79
N LEU A 42 -0.96 7.30 1.83
CA LEU A 42 -0.18 6.06 1.83
C LEU A 42 -0.48 5.20 3.05
N ASN A 43 -0.58 5.79 4.24
CA ASN A 43 -0.95 5.05 5.45
C ASN A 43 -2.35 4.45 5.35
N LYS A 44 -3.33 5.19 4.82
CA LYS A 44 -4.68 4.68 4.56
C LYS A 44 -4.70 3.57 3.52
N ALA A 45 -3.92 3.71 2.45
CA ALA A 45 -3.81 2.68 1.41
C ALA A 45 -3.18 1.39 1.97
N ASN A 46 -2.14 1.51 2.77
CA ASN A 46 -1.52 0.37 3.44
C ASN A 46 -2.48 -0.31 4.43
N ARG A 47 -3.25 0.46 5.18
CA ARG A 47 -4.30 -0.07 6.05
C ARG A 47 -5.35 -0.86 5.26
N SER A 48 -5.77 -0.34 4.11
CA SER A 48 -6.71 -1.04 3.22
C SER A 48 -6.15 -2.37 2.72
N LYS A 49 -4.85 -2.45 2.45
CA LYS A 49 -4.19 -3.72 2.10
C LYS A 49 -4.23 -4.72 3.26
N VAL A 50 -4.04 -4.27 4.48
CA VAL A 50 -4.17 -5.13 5.66
C VAL A 50 -5.61 -5.64 5.80
N VAL A 51 -6.61 -4.78 5.63
CA VAL A 51 -8.03 -5.16 5.64
C VAL A 51 -8.31 -6.24 4.60
N GLY A 52 -7.82 -6.06 3.37
CA GLY A 52 -7.96 -7.04 2.29
C GLY A 52 -7.27 -8.37 2.60
N ALA A 53 -6.07 -8.32 3.16
CA ALA A 53 -5.34 -9.52 3.56
C ALA A 53 -6.07 -10.30 4.67
N ILE A 54 -6.65 -9.62 5.66
CA ILE A 54 -7.43 -10.25 6.72
C ILE A 54 -8.70 -10.89 6.15
N ALA A 55 -9.37 -10.26 5.20
CA ALA A 55 -10.52 -10.85 4.51
C ALA A 55 -10.12 -12.14 3.76
N ASP A 56 -8.99 -12.12 3.05
CA ASP A 56 -8.47 -13.29 2.35
C ASP A 56 -8.11 -14.42 3.31
N LEU A 57 -7.49 -14.10 4.45
CA LEU A 57 -7.15 -15.09 5.48
C LEU A 57 -8.41 -15.73 6.11
N ASN A 58 -9.46 -14.95 6.34
CA ASN A 58 -10.74 -15.46 6.81
C ASN A 58 -11.41 -16.38 5.77
N ASN A 59 -11.34 -16.02 4.49
CA ASN A 59 -11.82 -16.88 3.41
C ASN A 59 -11.03 -18.20 3.33
N SER A 60 -9.73 -18.14 3.51
CA SER A 60 -8.87 -19.34 3.56
C SER A 60 -9.16 -20.22 4.78
N SER A 61 -9.44 -19.62 5.92
CA SER A 61 -9.91 -20.36 7.12
C SER A 61 -11.20 -21.13 6.84
N THR A 62 -12.15 -20.49 6.14
CA THR A 62 -13.40 -21.14 5.73
C THR A 62 -13.15 -22.28 4.74
N SER A 63 -12.29 -22.05 3.74
CA SER A 63 -11.90 -23.08 2.76
C SER A 63 -11.26 -24.28 3.44
N TRP A 64 -10.35 -24.04 4.36
CA TRP A 64 -9.72 -25.10 5.16
C TRP A 64 -10.77 -25.92 5.91
N SER A 65 -11.77 -25.26 6.50
CA SER A 65 -12.86 -25.95 7.22
C SER A 65 -13.68 -26.84 6.31
N VAL A 66 -13.97 -26.39 5.09
CA VAL A 66 -14.69 -27.18 4.09
C VAL A 66 -13.89 -28.44 3.72
N ASP A 67 -12.60 -28.29 3.49
CA ASP A 67 -11.70 -29.39 3.11
C ASP A 67 -11.47 -30.39 4.24
N ASN A 68 -11.67 -29.98 5.48
CA ASN A 68 -11.48 -30.82 6.69
C ASN A 68 -12.80 -31.23 7.38
N GLY A 69 -13.88 -31.36 6.60
CA GLY A 69 -15.14 -31.94 7.08
C GLY A 69 -15.94 -31.05 8.04
N GLY A 70 -15.72 -29.74 8.00
CA GLY A 70 -16.40 -28.75 8.85
C GLY A 70 -15.65 -28.41 10.14
N ASP A 71 -14.49 -29.01 10.38
CA ASP A 71 -13.65 -28.65 11.52
C ASP A 71 -13.02 -27.27 11.31
N SER A 72 -12.86 -26.51 12.38
CA SER A 72 -12.15 -25.23 12.33
C SER A 72 -10.64 -25.42 12.40
N PRO A 73 -9.83 -24.55 11.73
CA PRO A 73 -8.39 -24.56 11.93
C PRO A 73 -8.04 -24.44 13.42
N LYS A 74 -7.01 -25.13 13.85
CA LYS A 74 -6.61 -25.12 15.26
C LYS A 74 -5.77 -23.91 15.63
N ASN A 75 -5.04 -23.39 14.65
CA ASN A 75 -4.11 -22.27 14.82
C ASN A 75 -3.93 -21.49 13.52
N LEU A 76 -3.24 -20.38 13.61
CA LEU A 76 -2.93 -19.54 12.45
C LEU A 76 -2.12 -20.30 11.38
N GLN A 77 -1.24 -21.20 11.79
CA GLN A 77 -0.39 -21.96 10.85
C GLN A 77 -1.21 -22.83 9.90
N ASP A 78 -2.33 -23.39 10.37
CA ASP A 78 -3.23 -24.18 9.51
C ASP A 78 -3.85 -23.30 8.41
N VAL A 79 -4.20 -22.06 8.74
CA VAL A 79 -4.71 -21.08 7.76
C VAL A 79 -3.61 -20.67 6.77
N LEU A 80 -2.40 -20.43 7.26
CA LEU A 80 -1.29 -19.98 6.41
C LEU A 80 -0.78 -21.07 5.45
N LYS A 81 -1.00 -22.33 5.76
CA LYS A 81 -0.65 -23.47 4.87
C LYS A 81 -1.44 -23.46 3.55
N GLU A 82 -2.58 -22.79 3.50
CA GLU A 82 -3.35 -22.62 2.26
C GLU A 82 -2.63 -21.72 1.23
N TYR A 83 -1.59 -21.02 1.65
CA TYR A 83 -0.81 -20.15 0.79
C TYR A 83 0.55 -20.75 0.45
N ASP A 84 0.84 -20.91 -0.84
CA ASP A 84 2.16 -21.28 -1.32
C ASP A 84 3.19 -20.18 -1.03
N ASN A 85 2.73 -18.94 -1.06
CA ASN A 85 3.58 -17.77 -0.85
C ASN A 85 2.80 -16.64 -0.15
N LEU A 86 3.18 -16.35 1.09
CA LEU A 86 2.58 -15.29 1.90
C LEU A 86 2.77 -13.88 1.31
N ASN A 87 3.74 -13.70 0.41
CA ASN A 87 3.94 -12.41 -0.27
C ASN A 87 2.75 -11.99 -1.13
N ARG A 88 1.89 -12.92 -1.53
CA ARG A 88 0.65 -12.63 -2.26
C ARG A 88 -0.31 -11.74 -1.48
N LEU A 89 -0.26 -11.77 -0.16
CA LEU A 89 -1.09 -10.92 0.70
C LEU A 89 -0.68 -9.44 0.67
N GLY A 90 0.55 -9.15 0.26
CA GLY A 90 1.03 -7.80 0.04
C GLY A 90 1.26 -6.96 1.30
N ILE A 91 1.34 -7.60 2.47
CA ILE A 91 1.52 -6.93 3.77
C ILE A 91 2.83 -7.31 4.49
N GLY A 92 3.74 -8.00 3.81
CA GLY A 92 4.99 -8.46 4.44
C GLY A 92 4.76 -9.45 5.58
N LEU A 93 3.74 -10.30 5.47
CA LEU A 93 3.40 -11.30 6.48
C LEU A 93 4.47 -12.39 6.56
N GLN A 94 4.89 -12.68 7.78
CA GLN A 94 5.82 -13.76 8.11
C GLN A 94 5.07 -14.99 8.65
N ASN A 95 5.74 -16.13 8.66
CA ASN A 95 5.16 -17.38 9.16
C ASN A 95 4.75 -17.34 10.64
N ASN A 96 5.34 -16.46 11.42
CA ASN A 96 5.01 -16.25 12.84
C ASN A 96 3.81 -15.33 13.08
N GLY A 97 3.19 -14.81 12.01
CA GLY A 97 2.07 -13.89 12.09
C GLY A 97 2.45 -12.41 12.10
N ASN A 98 3.71 -12.06 12.28
CA ASN A 98 4.14 -10.66 12.23
C ASN A 98 4.06 -10.12 10.81
N PHE A 99 3.66 -8.86 10.66
CA PHE A 99 3.64 -8.18 9.38
C PHE A 99 4.13 -6.73 9.49
N LYS A 100 4.63 -6.23 8.38
CA LYS A 100 5.04 -4.84 8.24
C LYS A 100 4.73 -4.35 6.84
N ILE A 101 3.99 -3.26 6.76
CA ILE A 101 3.71 -2.57 5.51
C ILE A 101 3.84 -1.06 5.72
N GLY A 102 4.88 -0.46 5.12
CA GLY A 102 5.17 0.97 5.32
C GLY A 102 5.35 1.32 6.80
N ASN A 103 4.51 2.19 7.31
CA ASN A 103 4.51 2.65 8.71
C ASN A 103 3.65 1.79 9.65
N ILE A 104 3.03 0.73 9.14
CA ILE A 104 2.16 -0.15 9.91
C ILE A 104 2.93 -1.42 10.26
N GLU A 105 3.03 -1.71 11.54
CA GLU A 105 3.59 -2.94 12.08
C GLU A 105 2.59 -3.60 13.00
N GLY A 106 2.42 -4.89 12.87
CA GLY A 106 1.47 -5.62 13.68
C GLY A 106 1.63 -7.11 13.63
N VAL A 107 0.66 -7.80 14.18
CA VAL A 107 0.58 -9.25 14.22
C VAL A 107 -0.81 -9.71 13.79
N VAL A 108 -0.83 -10.76 13.00
CA VAL A 108 -2.06 -11.47 12.64
C VAL A 108 -2.34 -12.51 13.71
N ILE A 109 -3.56 -12.53 14.22
CA ILE A 109 -4.00 -13.39 15.31
C ILE A 109 -5.18 -14.24 14.79
N TYR A 110 -5.15 -15.52 15.13
CA TYR A 110 -6.26 -16.43 14.94
C TYR A 110 -6.86 -16.78 16.32
N ASP A 111 -8.13 -16.49 16.49
CA ASP A 111 -8.86 -16.79 17.72
C ASP A 111 -10.29 -17.21 17.40
N LYS A 112 -10.69 -18.39 17.91
CA LYS A 112 -12.06 -18.92 17.82
C LYS A 112 -12.66 -18.90 16.40
N GLY A 113 -11.86 -19.26 15.41
CA GLY A 113 -12.30 -19.33 14.02
C GLY A 113 -12.22 -18.02 13.25
N GLU A 114 -11.80 -16.93 13.87
CA GLU A 114 -11.62 -15.63 13.25
C GLU A 114 -10.16 -15.24 13.14
N VAL A 115 -9.78 -14.71 11.98
CA VAL A 115 -8.48 -14.09 11.77
C VAL A 115 -8.66 -12.57 11.87
N TYR A 116 -7.82 -11.93 12.65
CA TYR A 116 -7.77 -10.47 12.73
C TYR A 116 -6.33 -9.98 12.89
N ALA A 117 -6.12 -8.71 12.59
CA ALA A 117 -4.82 -8.08 12.77
C ALA A 117 -4.87 -7.11 13.94
N LYS A 118 -3.82 -7.11 14.75
CA LYS A 118 -3.59 -6.13 15.80
C LYS A 118 -2.34 -5.34 15.46
N ILE A 119 -2.50 -4.03 15.31
CA ILE A 119 -1.40 -3.12 15.06
C ILE A 119 -0.67 -2.85 16.37
N ASN A 120 0.65 -2.95 16.36
CA ASN A 120 1.47 -2.72 17.54
C ASN A 120 1.30 -1.29 18.05
N SER A 121 1.36 -1.11 19.36
CA SER A 121 1.34 0.21 19.98
C SER A 121 2.57 1.06 19.60
N SER A 122 3.67 0.41 19.18
CA SER A 122 4.88 1.04 18.67
C SER A 122 4.82 1.41 17.19
N SER A 123 3.76 1.04 16.49
CA SER A 123 3.58 1.37 15.06
C SER A 123 3.49 2.87 14.86
N LYS A 124 4.11 3.37 13.79
CA LYS A 124 4.06 4.80 13.43
C LYS A 124 2.69 5.23 12.92
N ALA A 125 1.93 4.32 12.33
CA ALA A 125 0.57 4.55 11.85
C ALA A 125 -0.41 3.63 12.56
N PHE A 126 -1.58 4.16 12.92
CA PHE A 126 -2.69 3.43 13.55
C PHE A 126 -2.31 2.59 14.78
N PRO A 127 -1.48 3.10 15.73
CA PRO A 127 -1.00 2.30 16.85
C PRO A 127 -2.14 1.73 17.68
N GLY A 128 -2.05 0.44 17.99
CA GLY A 128 -3.02 -0.26 18.87
C GLY A 128 -4.37 -0.58 18.20
N GLU A 129 -4.58 -0.26 16.93
CA GLU A 129 -5.82 -0.57 16.22
C GLU A 129 -5.96 -2.08 15.95
N GLU A 130 -7.15 -2.61 16.10
CA GLU A 130 -7.51 -3.96 15.66
C GLU A 130 -8.26 -3.88 14.33
N ILE A 131 -7.82 -4.68 13.35
CA ILE A 131 -8.48 -4.81 12.05
C ILE A 131 -9.18 -6.16 12.01
N ARG A 132 -10.50 -6.13 12.05
CA ARG A 132 -11.36 -7.28 11.95
C ARG A 132 -12.08 -7.30 10.61
N LYS A 133 -12.64 -8.42 10.29
CA LYS A 133 -13.46 -8.63 9.09
C LYS A 133 -14.58 -7.60 8.96
#